data_1e86b755c5f155c727807b4cfcae8861
#
_entry.id   1e86b755c5f155c727807b4cfcae8861
#
_cell.length_a   1.000
_cell.length_b   1.000
_cell.length_c   1.000
_cell.angle_alpha   90.00
_cell.angle_beta   90.00
_cell.angle_gamma   90.00
#
_symmetry.space_group_name_H-M   'P 1'
#
loop_
_entity.id
_entity.type
_entity.pdbx_description
1 polymer ?
#
loop_
_entity_poly.entity_id
_entity_poly.type
_entity_poly.pdbx_seq_one_letter_code
_entity_poly.pdbx_strand_id
1 'polypeptide(L)'
;SNIAQLSLANALTVWCVTPSRSFGASATNGFSKFMATMPNNAFDRSGPLRQYTNATRGLSVITKAAELSAVGVATGGVFAAINSGLLSMHKKKEGENWSPAIPVPDFKTSALGMGAFLGISCNLRYQLLGGADRWMTERLTSLASSVTATALGRVVNNQIGEPTRLFALGLPMHATLAQTAGAAAIPQLTKKKVVKRRRKVVKKRVVPSAQQTPVAA
;
A
#
# COMPACT_ATOMS: atom_id res chain seq x y z
N SER A 1 2.21 -7.16 -7.03
CA SER A 1 2.84 -7.11 -5.69
C SER A 1 2.17 -6.08 -4.76
N ASN A 2 1.74 -4.91 -5.26
CA ASN A 2 1.15 -3.85 -4.42
C ASN A 2 -0.09 -4.29 -3.63
N ILE A 3 -0.98 -5.09 -4.23
CA ILE A 3 -2.18 -5.60 -3.53
C ILE A 3 -1.77 -6.48 -2.36
N ALA A 4 -0.83 -7.41 -2.55
CA ALA A 4 -0.35 -8.28 -1.49
C ALA A 4 0.32 -7.49 -0.35
N GLN A 5 1.11 -6.46 -0.69
CA GLN A 5 1.70 -5.55 0.29
C GLN A 5 0.63 -4.84 1.12
N LEU A 6 -0.34 -4.22 0.46
CA LEU A 6 -1.42 -3.51 1.14
C LEU A 6 -2.26 -4.45 2.01
N SER A 7 -2.57 -5.64 1.53
CA SER A 7 -3.32 -6.64 2.29
C SER A 7 -2.57 -7.08 3.54
N LEU A 8 -1.27 -7.38 3.41
CA LEU A 8 -0.44 -7.75 4.56
C LEU A 8 -0.27 -6.59 5.55
N ALA A 9 0.02 -5.38 5.06
CA ALA A 9 0.14 -4.20 5.92
C ALA A 9 -1.17 -3.92 6.65
N ASN A 10 -2.33 -4.03 5.97
CA ASN A 10 -3.63 -3.87 6.59
C ASN A 10 -3.91 -4.95 7.64
N ALA A 11 -3.63 -6.22 7.35
CA ALA A 11 -3.83 -7.31 8.30
C ALA A 11 -3.01 -7.10 9.57
N LEU A 12 -1.72 -6.74 9.43
CA LEU A 12 -0.85 -6.45 10.56
C LEU A 12 -1.27 -5.19 11.32
N THR A 13 -1.72 -4.16 10.61
CA THR A 13 -2.24 -2.95 11.23
C THR A 13 -3.49 -3.23 12.06
N VAL A 14 -4.44 -4.00 11.51
CA VAL A 14 -5.64 -4.42 12.23
C VAL A 14 -5.25 -5.25 13.45
N TRP A 15 -4.31 -6.16 13.32
CA TRP A 15 -3.79 -6.95 14.46
C TRP A 15 -3.23 -6.06 15.58
N CYS A 16 -2.43 -5.05 15.25
CA CYS A 16 -1.86 -4.12 16.22
C CYS A 16 -2.91 -3.19 16.85
N VAL A 17 -3.93 -2.78 16.09
CA VAL A 17 -4.96 -1.82 16.56
C VAL A 17 -6.11 -2.51 17.28
N THR A 18 -6.41 -3.76 16.93
CA THR A 18 -7.50 -4.52 17.58
C THR A 18 -7.17 -4.76 19.07
N PRO A 19 -8.11 -4.51 19.97
CA PRO A 19 -7.91 -4.79 21.39
C PRO A 19 -7.78 -6.30 21.60
N SER A 20 -6.55 -6.77 21.66
CA SER A 20 -6.22 -8.20 21.84
C SER A 20 -6.32 -8.70 23.27
N ARG A 21 -6.87 -7.89 24.17
CA ARG A 21 -6.88 -8.20 25.61
C ARG A 21 -8.19 -8.84 26.01
N SER A 22 -8.11 -10.13 26.26
CA SER A 22 -9.17 -10.86 26.95
C SER A 22 -9.37 -10.26 28.36
N PHE A 23 -10.62 -10.06 28.74
CA PHE A 23 -10.97 -9.76 30.13
C PHE A 23 -10.47 -10.91 31.02
N GLY A 24 -9.54 -10.61 31.93
CA GLY A 24 -9.01 -11.59 32.88
C GLY A 24 -7.63 -12.17 32.52
N ALA A 25 -7.05 -11.89 31.37
CA ALA A 25 -5.65 -12.27 31.11
C ALA A 25 -4.70 -11.42 31.96
N SER A 26 -4.00 -12.03 32.91
CA SER A 26 -2.95 -11.36 33.67
C SER A 26 -1.74 -11.12 32.78
N ALA A 27 -1.23 -9.89 32.79
CA ALA A 27 -0.02 -9.54 32.07
C ALA A 27 1.18 -10.21 32.82
N THR A 28 1.85 -11.12 32.12
CA THR A 28 2.96 -11.90 32.70
C THR A 28 4.29 -11.16 32.68
N ASN A 29 4.55 -10.36 31.62
CA ASN A 29 5.80 -9.66 31.38
C ASN A 29 5.71 -8.16 31.71
N GLY A 30 6.85 -7.53 32.09
CA GLY A 30 6.90 -6.10 32.40
C GLY A 30 6.37 -5.21 31.23
N PHE A 31 6.70 -5.55 30.01
CA PHE A 31 6.19 -4.84 28.84
C PHE A 31 4.67 -4.98 28.69
N SER A 32 4.12 -6.19 28.87
CA SER A 32 2.67 -6.39 28.79
C SER A 32 1.92 -5.71 29.93
N LYS A 33 2.54 -5.61 31.13
CA LYS A 33 2.01 -4.81 32.24
C LYS A 33 1.97 -3.33 31.90
N PHE A 34 3.06 -2.79 31.36
CA PHE A 34 3.15 -1.40 30.91
C PHE A 34 2.08 -1.11 29.84
N MET A 35 1.97 -1.94 28.82
CA MET A 35 0.94 -1.82 27.78
C MET A 35 -0.47 -1.93 28.35
N ALA A 36 -0.66 -2.67 29.46
CA ALA A 36 -1.96 -2.81 30.14
C ALA A 36 -2.41 -1.53 30.85
N THR A 37 -1.50 -0.62 31.20
CA THR A 37 -1.84 0.66 31.84
C THR A 37 -2.39 1.70 30.89
N MET A 38 -2.17 1.53 29.57
CA MET A 38 -2.56 2.47 28.53
C MET A 38 -3.85 2.04 27.83
N PRO A 39 -4.67 3.00 27.37
CA PRO A 39 -5.79 2.69 26.49
C PRO A 39 -5.27 2.21 25.12
N ASN A 40 -6.07 1.43 24.41
CA ASN A 40 -5.73 1.02 23.04
C ASN A 40 -5.95 2.16 22.03
N ASN A 41 -6.88 3.06 22.34
CA ASN A 41 -7.16 4.28 21.60
C ASN A 41 -7.22 5.46 22.56
N ALA A 42 -6.69 6.62 22.17
CA ALA A 42 -6.67 7.82 22.99
C ALA A 42 -8.06 8.26 23.48
N PHE A 43 -9.10 7.94 22.69
CA PHE A 43 -10.50 8.27 23.01
C PHE A 43 -11.22 7.16 23.79
N ASP A 44 -10.50 6.12 24.26
CA ASP A 44 -11.09 5.09 25.11
C ASP A 44 -11.67 5.67 26.39
N ARG A 45 -12.86 5.23 26.77
CA ARG A 45 -13.46 5.63 28.04
C ARG A 45 -12.74 5.00 29.23
N SER A 46 -12.59 5.79 30.28
CA SER A 46 -12.24 5.26 31.58
C SER A 46 -13.41 4.45 32.15
N GLY A 47 -13.13 3.28 32.67
CA GLY A 47 -14.12 2.44 33.33
C GLY A 47 -13.83 2.31 34.82
N PRO A 48 -14.71 1.62 35.59
CA PRO A 48 -14.53 1.45 37.04
C PRO A 48 -13.22 0.77 37.40
N LEU A 49 -12.74 -0.14 36.56
CA LEU A 49 -11.51 -0.90 36.80
C LEU A 49 -10.25 -0.27 36.17
N ARG A 50 -10.39 0.70 35.28
CA ARG A 50 -9.27 1.34 34.59
C ARG A 50 -9.57 2.80 34.34
N GLN A 51 -8.77 3.65 34.98
CA GLN A 51 -8.83 5.09 34.77
C GLN A 51 -7.66 5.54 33.89
N TYR A 52 -7.96 6.28 32.82
CA TYR A 52 -6.96 6.78 31.90
C TYR A 52 -6.79 8.28 32.07
N THR A 53 -5.58 8.69 32.42
CA THR A 53 -5.18 10.11 32.46
C THR A 53 -4.88 10.63 31.07
N ASN A 54 -4.81 11.95 30.89
CA ASN A 54 -4.42 12.55 29.62
C ASN A 54 -2.99 12.15 29.23
N ALA A 55 -2.10 11.95 30.22
CA ALA A 55 -0.75 11.47 29.98
C ALA A 55 -0.73 10.04 29.39
N THR A 56 -1.52 9.12 29.98
CA THR A 56 -1.62 7.74 29.46
C THR A 56 -2.27 7.68 28.09
N ARG A 57 -3.20 8.59 27.77
CA ARG A 57 -3.80 8.74 26.44
C ARG A 57 -2.78 9.22 25.41
N GLY A 58 -2.00 10.25 25.72
CA GLY A 58 -0.92 10.72 24.86
C GLY A 58 0.15 9.65 24.64
N LEU A 59 0.54 8.95 25.71
CA LEU A 59 1.50 7.86 25.63
C LEU A 59 1.00 6.70 24.76
N SER A 60 -0.29 6.38 24.78
CA SER A 60 -0.88 5.35 23.91
C SER A 60 -0.73 5.70 22.42
N VAL A 61 -0.91 6.97 22.04
CA VAL A 61 -0.72 7.41 20.65
C VAL A 61 0.73 7.20 20.21
N ILE A 62 1.70 7.58 21.07
CA ILE A 62 3.12 7.43 20.78
C ILE A 62 3.52 5.97 20.68
N THR A 63 3.05 5.14 21.60
CA THR A 63 3.34 3.70 21.60
C THR A 63 2.76 3.01 20.37
N LYS A 64 1.52 3.36 19.99
CA LYS A 64 0.92 2.85 18.75
C LYS A 64 1.63 3.38 17.50
N ALA A 65 2.12 4.60 17.52
CA ALA A 65 2.96 5.12 16.44
C ALA A 65 4.24 4.27 16.27
N ALA A 66 4.91 3.93 17.35
CA ALA A 66 6.11 3.09 17.31
C ALA A 66 5.82 1.67 16.82
N GLU A 67 4.74 1.02 17.33
CA GLU A 67 4.30 -0.30 16.86
C GLU A 67 4.00 -0.30 15.36
N LEU A 68 3.18 0.64 14.90
CA LEU A 68 2.80 0.74 13.49
C LEU A 68 3.96 1.13 12.59
N SER A 69 4.88 2.00 13.07
CA SER A 69 6.11 2.31 12.34
C SER A 69 6.99 1.07 12.15
N ALA A 70 7.14 0.24 13.18
CA ALA A 70 7.90 -1.00 13.07
C ALA A 70 7.29 -1.96 12.04
N VAL A 71 5.96 -2.12 12.06
CA VAL A 71 5.22 -2.89 11.05
C VAL A 71 5.43 -2.31 9.66
N GLY A 72 5.37 -0.98 9.52
CA GLY A 72 5.57 -0.28 8.25
C GLY A 72 6.98 -0.49 7.69
N VAL A 73 8.00 -0.33 8.53
CA VAL A 73 9.41 -0.56 8.14
C VAL A 73 9.61 -2.02 7.70
N ALA A 74 9.11 -2.98 8.46
CA ALA A 74 9.23 -4.39 8.14
C ALA A 74 8.53 -4.73 6.81
N THR A 75 7.27 -4.34 6.65
CA THR A 75 6.51 -4.61 5.42
C THR A 75 7.09 -3.86 4.22
N GLY A 76 7.44 -2.59 4.37
CA GLY A 76 8.07 -1.78 3.32
C GLY A 76 9.40 -2.37 2.87
N GLY A 77 10.25 -2.81 3.81
CA GLY A 77 11.54 -3.44 3.51
C GLY A 77 11.39 -4.78 2.79
N VAL A 78 10.53 -5.67 3.29
CA VAL A 78 10.28 -6.97 2.65
C VAL A 78 9.79 -6.80 1.21
N PHE A 79 8.82 -5.91 0.99
CA PHE A 79 8.29 -5.69 -0.37
C PHE A 79 9.26 -4.94 -1.28
N ALA A 80 10.12 -4.07 -0.74
CA ALA A 80 11.20 -3.48 -1.52
C ALA A 80 12.21 -4.53 -2.00
N ALA A 81 12.57 -5.48 -1.13
CA ALA A 81 13.45 -6.59 -1.49
C ALA A 81 12.82 -7.48 -2.59
N ILE A 82 11.54 -7.82 -2.44
CA ILE A 82 10.79 -8.59 -3.46
C ILE A 82 10.74 -7.83 -4.78
N ASN A 83 10.41 -6.54 -4.77
CA ASN A 83 10.34 -5.71 -5.97
C ASN A 83 11.72 -5.59 -6.65
N SER A 84 12.79 -5.43 -5.89
CA SER A 84 14.17 -5.40 -6.42
C SER A 84 14.55 -6.72 -7.10
N GLY A 85 14.16 -7.85 -6.51
CA GLY A 85 14.34 -9.18 -7.12
C GLY A 85 13.57 -9.32 -8.44
N LEU A 86 12.29 -8.92 -8.46
CA LEU A 86 11.47 -8.95 -9.67
C LEU A 86 12.01 -8.03 -10.76
N LEU A 87 12.47 -6.82 -10.42
CA LEU A 87 13.11 -5.91 -11.36
C LEU A 87 14.36 -6.52 -12.00
N SER A 88 15.21 -7.15 -11.19
CA SER A 88 16.42 -7.83 -11.67
C SER A 88 16.08 -8.98 -12.63
N MET A 89 15.05 -9.76 -12.34
CA MET A 89 14.58 -10.84 -13.21
C MET A 89 14.03 -10.29 -14.54
N HIS A 90 13.24 -9.22 -14.52
CA HIS A 90 12.72 -8.58 -15.73
C HIS A 90 13.84 -7.99 -16.60
N LYS A 91 14.83 -7.31 -16.00
CA LYS A 91 15.99 -6.80 -16.73
C LYS A 91 16.78 -7.91 -17.41
N LYS A 92 17.00 -9.05 -16.74
CA LYS A 92 17.67 -10.22 -17.34
C LYS A 92 16.89 -10.79 -18.51
N LYS A 93 15.56 -10.79 -18.46
CA LYS A 93 14.69 -11.39 -19.50
C LYS A 93 14.43 -10.46 -20.69
N GLU A 94 14.28 -9.16 -20.46
CA GLU A 94 13.87 -8.16 -21.47
C GLU A 94 15.04 -7.26 -21.92
N GLY A 95 16.21 -7.37 -21.29
CA GLY A 95 17.40 -6.57 -21.58
C GLY A 95 17.57 -5.36 -20.65
N GLU A 96 18.80 -4.83 -20.62
CA GLU A 96 19.16 -3.73 -19.71
C GLU A 96 18.39 -2.43 -19.95
N ASN A 97 17.89 -2.21 -21.16
CA ASN A 97 17.11 -1.02 -21.52
C ASN A 97 15.65 -1.08 -21.04
N TRP A 98 15.23 -2.18 -20.40
CA TRP A 98 13.90 -2.28 -19.84
C TRP A 98 13.77 -1.42 -18.57
N SER A 99 12.73 -0.65 -18.48
CA SER A 99 12.37 0.14 -17.28
C SER A 99 10.91 -0.11 -16.91
N PRO A 100 10.60 -0.14 -15.61
CA PRO A 100 9.23 -0.30 -15.16
C PRO A 100 8.40 0.93 -15.56
N ALA A 101 7.12 0.72 -15.91
CA ALA A 101 6.19 1.79 -16.27
C ALA A 101 5.91 2.76 -15.09
N ILE A 102 6.10 2.30 -13.87
CA ILE A 102 5.93 3.09 -12.64
C ILE A 102 7.24 3.04 -11.87
N PRO A 103 7.74 4.20 -11.40
CA PRO A 103 8.94 4.24 -10.57
C PRO A 103 8.78 3.34 -9.34
N VAL A 104 9.77 2.53 -9.05
CA VAL A 104 9.82 1.70 -7.84
C VAL A 104 10.75 2.38 -6.86
N PRO A 105 10.27 2.75 -5.66
CA PRO A 105 11.11 3.37 -4.65
C PRO A 105 12.25 2.44 -4.25
N ASP A 106 13.37 3.01 -3.89
CA ASP A 106 14.49 2.26 -3.32
C ASP A 106 14.14 1.65 -1.96
N PHE A 107 14.99 0.76 -1.48
CA PHE A 107 14.75 0.01 -0.24
C PHE A 107 14.54 0.95 0.97
N LYS A 108 15.38 1.99 1.11
CA LYS A 108 15.31 2.91 2.25
C LYS A 108 14.02 3.72 2.20
N THR A 109 13.70 4.30 1.06
CA THR A 109 12.46 5.07 0.86
C THR A 109 11.22 4.20 1.09
N SER A 110 11.22 2.94 0.63
CA SER A 110 10.11 2.03 0.85
C SER A 110 9.94 1.67 2.34
N ALA A 111 11.03 1.33 3.02
CA ALA A 111 10.98 0.96 4.42
C ALA A 111 10.60 2.14 5.31
N LEU A 112 11.33 3.25 5.22
CA LEU A 112 11.09 4.44 6.04
C LEU A 112 9.77 5.14 5.68
N GLY A 113 9.43 5.22 4.40
CA GLY A 113 8.18 5.79 3.93
C GLY A 113 6.96 5.02 4.44
N MET A 114 6.98 3.68 4.38
CA MET A 114 5.91 2.87 4.96
C MET A 114 5.87 2.98 6.48
N GLY A 115 7.03 3.05 7.14
CA GLY A 115 7.11 3.29 8.58
C GLY A 115 6.47 4.62 8.99
N ALA A 116 6.83 5.70 8.34
CA ALA A 116 6.24 7.03 8.57
C ALA A 116 4.74 7.06 8.23
N PHE A 117 4.34 6.45 7.12
CA PHE A 117 2.93 6.36 6.73
C PHE A 117 2.08 5.64 7.77
N LEU A 118 2.49 4.44 8.22
CA LEU A 118 1.73 3.68 9.20
C LEU A 118 1.81 4.31 10.60
N GLY A 119 2.98 4.73 11.05
CA GLY A 119 3.16 5.26 12.39
C GLY A 119 2.55 6.64 12.62
N ILE A 120 2.57 7.50 11.60
CA ILE A 120 2.04 8.85 11.72
C ILE A 120 0.64 8.93 11.10
N SER A 121 0.54 8.79 9.79
CA SER A 121 -0.72 9.05 9.07
C SER A 121 -1.80 8.02 9.42
N CYS A 122 -1.50 6.73 9.37
CA CYS A 122 -2.48 5.69 9.72
C CYS A 122 -2.84 5.75 11.20
N ASN A 123 -1.85 5.87 12.08
CA ASN A 123 -2.10 5.91 13.52
C ASN A 123 -3.08 7.03 13.88
N LEU A 124 -2.80 8.27 13.46
CA LEU A 124 -3.69 9.41 13.77
C LEU A 124 -5.11 9.19 13.23
N ARG A 125 -5.23 8.70 12.00
CA ARG A 125 -6.52 8.41 11.39
C ARG A 125 -7.28 7.31 12.13
N TYR A 126 -6.60 6.23 12.56
CA TYR A 126 -7.24 5.17 13.33
C TYR A 126 -7.62 5.62 14.74
N GLN A 127 -6.83 6.48 15.38
CA GLN A 127 -7.22 7.08 16.65
C GLN A 127 -8.52 7.90 16.50
N LEU A 128 -8.57 8.78 15.50
CA LEU A 128 -9.74 9.61 15.23
C LEU A 128 -10.99 8.79 14.85
N LEU A 129 -10.81 7.80 13.97
CA LEU A 129 -11.91 6.92 13.55
C LEU A 129 -12.44 6.10 14.73
N GLY A 130 -11.57 5.54 15.56
CA GLY A 130 -12.01 4.82 16.74
C GLY A 130 -12.77 5.70 17.76
N GLY A 131 -12.34 6.96 17.88
CA GLY A 131 -13.08 7.95 18.67
C GLY A 131 -14.45 8.29 18.07
N ALA A 132 -14.49 8.53 16.76
CA ALA A 132 -15.73 8.82 16.02
C ALA A 132 -16.70 7.64 16.04
N ASP A 133 -16.22 6.41 15.81
CA ASP A 133 -17.04 5.19 15.86
C ASP A 133 -17.76 5.04 17.20
N ARG A 134 -17.04 5.30 18.30
CA ARG A 134 -17.65 5.25 19.63
C ARG A 134 -18.67 6.34 19.84
N TRP A 135 -18.32 7.57 19.51
CA TRP A 135 -19.24 8.69 19.63
C TRP A 135 -20.51 8.45 18.82
N MET A 136 -20.40 7.92 17.61
CA MET A 136 -21.54 7.56 16.77
C MET A 136 -22.38 6.42 17.39
N THR A 137 -21.73 5.36 17.86
CA THR A 137 -22.41 4.21 18.47
C THR A 137 -23.21 4.63 19.72
N GLU A 138 -22.74 5.62 20.46
CA GLU A 138 -23.41 6.13 21.65
C GLU A 138 -24.57 7.08 21.35
N ARG A 139 -24.51 7.77 20.22
CA ARG A 139 -25.49 8.77 19.82
C ARG A 139 -26.57 8.25 18.89
N LEU A 140 -26.19 7.28 18.03
CA LEU A 140 -27.10 6.70 17.06
C LEU A 140 -27.82 5.51 17.69
N THR A 141 -29.14 5.62 17.81
CA THR A 141 -29.99 4.60 18.42
C THR A 141 -30.20 3.36 17.53
N SER A 142 -29.99 3.50 16.21
CA SER A 142 -30.13 2.41 15.26
C SER A 142 -28.77 1.82 14.90
N LEU A 143 -28.65 0.49 15.01
CA LEU A 143 -27.46 -0.24 14.58
C LEU A 143 -27.15 0.04 13.10
N ALA A 144 -28.18 0.06 12.25
CA ALA A 144 -28.00 0.30 10.81
C ALA A 144 -27.39 1.68 10.53
N SER A 145 -27.85 2.73 11.23
CA SER A 145 -27.27 4.08 11.08
C SER A 145 -25.84 4.17 11.57
N SER A 146 -25.50 3.50 12.68
CA SER A 146 -24.15 3.44 13.20
C SER A 146 -23.20 2.73 12.23
N VAL A 147 -23.59 1.56 11.73
CA VAL A 147 -22.80 0.81 10.74
C VAL A 147 -22.59 1.59 9.45
N THR A 148 -23.65 2.25 8.95
CA THR A 148 -23.56 3.08 7.73
C THR A 148 -22.61 4.25 7.93
N ALA A 149 -22.71 4.97 9.04
CA ALA A 149 -21.83 6.09 9.36
C ALA A 149 -20.35 5.64 9.48
N THR A 150 -20.11 4.52 10.17
CA THR A 150 -18.77 3.92 10.27
C THR A 150 -18.23 3.52 8.89
N ALA A 151 -19.04 2.91 8.04
CA ALA A 151 -18.63 2.53 6.68
C ALA A 151 -18.26 3.76 5.84
N LEU A 152 -19.06 4.82 5.88
CA LEU A 152 -18.75 6.08 5.20
C LEU A 152 -17.46 6.72 5.73
N GLY A 153 -17.26 6.74 7.05
CA GLY A 153 -16.01 7.21 7.65
C GLY A 153 -14.79 6.43 7.16
N ARG A 154 -14.91 5.12 6.99
CA ARG A 154 -13.83 4.27 6.45
C ARG A 154 -13.56 4.52 4.96
N VAL A 155 -14.59 4.79 4.17
CA VAL A 155 -14.43 5.19 2.75
C VAL A 155 -13.65 6.49 2.67
N VAL A 156 -14.04 7.51 3.43
CA VAL A 156 -13.33 8.80 3.48
C VAL A 156 -11.88 8.61 3.95
N ASN A 157 -11.66 7.79 4.97
CA ASN A 157 -10.32 7.46 5.45
C ASN A 157 -9.45 6.83 4.36
N ASN A 158 -9.99 5.95 3.54
CA ASN A 158 -9.26 5.33 2.43
C ASN A 158 -8.89 6.35 1.35
N GLN A 159 -9.78 7.29 1.04
CA GLN A 159 -9.51 8.36 0.07
C GLN A 159 -8.34 9.27 0.51
N ILE A 160 -8.22 9.53 1.83
CA ILE A 160 -7.11 10.30 2.38
C ILE A 160 -5.84 9.43 2.49
N GLY A 161 -6.01 8.14 2.73
CA GLY A 161 -4.93 7.20 2.97
C GLY A 161 -4.02 7.01 1.78
N GLU A 162 -4.57 6.83 0.60
CA GLU A 162 -3.77 6.54 -0.59
C GLU A 162 -2.85 7.69 -1.01
N PRO A 163 -3.29 8.96 -1.12
CA PRO A 163 -2.41 10.09 -1.39
C PRO A 163 -1.29 10.24 -0.35
N THR A 164 -1.60 10.07 0.94
CA THR A 164 -0.59 10.18 1.99
C THR A 164 0.44 9.04 1.94
N ARG A 165 0.04 7.85 1.53
CA ARG A 165 0.95 6.72 1.28
C ARG A 165 1.89 6.99 0.10
N LEU A 166 1.35 7.46 -1.02
CA LEU A 166 2.13 7.80 -2.21
C LEU A 166 3.15 8.90 -1.90
N PHE A 167 2.72 9.93 -1.18
CA PHE A 167 3.61 11.00 -0.72
C PHE A 167 4.75 10.46 0.15
N ALA A 168 4.46 9.61 1.13
CA ALA A 168 5.46 9.03 2.01
C ALA A 168 6.48 8.14 1.27
N LEU A 169 6.06 7.51 0.18
CA LEU A 169 6.91 6.69 -0.69
C LEU A 169 7.63 7.50 -1.79
N GLY A 170 7.45 8.83 -1.85
CA GLY A 170 8.00 9.66 -2.92
C GLY A 170 7.45 9.35 -4.31
N LEU A 171 6.25 8.77 -4.37
CA LEU A 171 5.58 8.43 -5.63
C LEU A 171 4.67 9.57 -6.09
N PRO A 172 4.52 9.80 -7.40
CA PRO A 172 3.62 10.83 -7.90
C PRO A 172 2.17 10.50 -7.50
N MET A 173 1.45 11.51 -6.99
CA MET A 173 0.05 11.33 -6.54
C MET A 173 -0.91 10.85 -7.65
N HIS A 174 -0.56 11.08 -8.91
CA HIS A 174 -1.33 10.63 -10.06
C HIS A 174 -0.98 9.20 -10.53
N ALA A 175 -0.11 8.49 -9.83
CA ALA A 175 0.28 7.13 -10.21
C ALA A 175 -0.93 6.17 -10.25
N THR A 176 -1.91 6.37 -9.37
CA THR A 176 -3.15 5.57 -9.34
C THR A 176 -4.04 5.84 -10.56
N LEU A 177 -4.16 7.10 -10.99
CA LEU A 177 -4.89 7.49 -12.20
C LEU A 177 -4.14 7.06 -13.47
N ALA A 178 -2.80 7.14 -13.46
CA ALA A 178 -1.97 6.66 -14.55
C ALA A 178 -2.04 5.12 -14.72
N GLN A 179 -2.21 4.36 -13.64
CA GLN A 179 -2.45 2.91 -13.73
C GLN A 179 -3.77 2.59 -14.42
N THR A 180 -4.83 3.33 -14.12
CA THR A 180 -6.15 3.13 -14.75
C THR A 180 -6.13 3.62 -16.21
N ALA A 181 -5.49 4.75 -16.49
CA ALA A 181 -5.33 5.28 -17.83
C ALA A 181 -4.34 4.46 -18.68
N GLY A 182 -3.24 3.97 -18.07
CA GLY A 182 -2.25 3.13 -18.74
C GLY A 182 -2.79 1.76 -19.12
N ALA A 183 -3.64 1.16 -18.29
CA ALA A 183 -4.32 -0.10 -18.63
C ALA A 183 -5.28 0.05 -19.81
N ALA A 184 -5.89 1.23 -20.00
CA ALA A 184 -6.74 1.54 -21.15
C ALA A 184 -5.94 1.95 -22.41
N ALA A 185 -4.70 2.47 -22.24
CA ALA A 185 -3.88 2.99 -23.36
C ALA A 185 -2.91 1.95 -23.96
N ILE A 186 -2.58 0.88 -23.26
CA ILE A 186 -1.63 -0.16 -23.69
C ILE A 186 -2.04 -0.91 -24.97
N PRO A 187 -3.34 -1.13 -25.30
CA PRO A 187 -3.69 -1.81 -26.55
C PRO A 187 -3.35 -1.05 -27.82
N GLN A 188 -3.20 0.27 -27.76
CA GLN A 188 -3.00 1.10 -28.97
C GLN A 188 -1.52 1.23 -29.40
N LEU A 189 -0.57 1.23 -28.45
CA LEU A 189 0.85 1.48 -28.75
C LEU A 189 1.58 0.24 -29.27
N THR A 190 1.19 -0.94 -28.86
CA THR A 190 1.77 -2.20 -29.34
C THR A 190 1.36 -2.53 -30.78
N LYS A 191 0.14 -2.18 -31.21
CA LYS A 191 -0.32 -2.44 -32.59
C LYS A 191 0.43 -1.61 -33.64
N LYS A 192 0.80 -0.36 -33.37
CA LYS A 192 1.51 0.49 -34.32
C LYS A 192 2.97 0.07 -34.56
N LYS A 193 3.68 -0.45 -33.55
CA LYS A 193 5.07 -0.91 -33.71
C LYS A 193 5.16 -2.25 -34.43
N VAL A 194 4.22 -3.16 -34.25
CA VAL A 194 4.22 -4.47 -34.93
C VAL A 194 3.90 -4.33 -36.42
N VAL A 195 2.98 -3.45 -36.80
CA VAL A 195 2.64 -3.23 -38.22
C VAL A 195 3.78 -2.59 -38.99
N LYS A 196 4.56 -1.67 -38.41
CA LYS A 196 5.74 -1.09 -39.08
C LYS A 196 6.89 -2.11 -39.26
N ARG A 197 7.06 -3.06 -38.35
CA ARG A 197 8.10 -4.09 -38.48
C ARG A 197 7.76 -5.13 -39.55
N ARG A 198 6.50 -5.54 -39.70
CA ARG A 198 6.08 -6.49 -40.75
C ARG A 198 6.19 -5.89 -42.17
N ARG A 199 5.90 -4.62 -42.37
CA ARG A 199 6.07 -3.97 -43.69
C ARG A 199 7.53 -3.83 -44.13
N LYS A 200 8.50 -3.72 -43.20
CA LYS A 200 9.93 -3.68 -43.54
C LYS A 200 10.50 -5.03 -43.95
N VAL A 201 9.97 -6.13 -43.45
CA VAL A 201 10.45 -7.48 -43.76
C VAL A 201 9.93 -7.96 -45.12
N VAL A 202 8.70 -7.55 -45.52
CA VAL A 202 8.15 -7.96 -46.81
C VAL A 202 8.79 -7.24 -48.01
N LYS A 203 9.34 -6.02 -47.83
CA LYS A 203 10.02 -5.28 -48.94
C LYS A 203 11.43 -5.76 -49.27
N LYS A 204 12.01 -6.70 -48.51
CA LYS A 204 13.39 -7.15 -48.68
C LYS A 204 13.54 -8.55 -49.37
N ARG A 205 12.42 -9.10 -49.90
CA ARG A 205 12.44 -10.45 -50.49
C ARG A 205 11.82 -10.47 -51.92
N VAL A 206 12.26 -9.52 -52.77
CA VAL A 206 12.08 -9.66 -54.19
C VAL A 206 13.47 -9.77 -54.81
N VAL A 207 13.86 -11.00 -55.10
CA VAL A 207 15.10 -11.34 -55.82
C VAL A 207 14.79 -11.22 -57.32
N PRO A 208 15.64 -10.57 -58.14
CA PRO A 208 15.43 -10.49 -59.56
C PRO A 208 15.69 -11.83 -60.25
N SER A 209 14.80 -12.19 -61.12
CA SER A 209 14.86 -13.38 -61.96
C SER A 209 16.02 -13.33 -62.96
N ALA A 210 16.56 -14.50 -63.20
CA ALA A 210 17.69 -14.75 -64.05
C ALA A 210 17.54 -14.31 -65.49
N GLN A 211 18.61 -13.74 -66.08
CA GLN A 211 18.83 -13.56 -67.53
C GLN A 211 18.95 -14.91 -68.23
N GLN A 212 18.13 -15.11 -69.22
CA GLN A 212 18.33 -16.19 -70.20
C GLN A 212 19.33 -15.71 -71.26
N THR A 213 20.37 -16.47 -71.46
CA THR A 213 21.31 -16.36 -72.59
C THR A 213 20.75 -17.03 -73.84
N PRO A 214 20.84 -16.43 -75.03
CA PRO A 214 20.42 -17.06 -76.27
C PRO A 214 21.58 -18.02 -76.77
N VAL A 215 21.17 -19.21 -77.19
CA VAL A 215 22.04 -20.17 -77.91
C VAL A 215 22.02 -19.79 -79.40
N ALA A 216 23.21 -19.60 -79.97
CA ALA A 216 23.37 -19.46 -81.40
C ALA A 216 23.49 -20.84 -82.08
N ALA A 217 22.91 -20.97 -83.23
CA ALA A 217 23.02 -22.10 -84.16
C ALA A 217 24.35 -22.12 -84.94
#